data_d2d285188d70e0d300ec903e72a46755
#
_entry.id   d2d285188d70e0d300ec903e72a46755
#
_cell.length_a   1.000
_cell.length_b   1.000
_cell.length_c   1.000
_cell.angle_alpha   90.00
_cell.angle_beta   90.00
_cell.angle_gamma   90.00
#
_symmetry.space_group_name_H-M   'P 1'
#
loop_
_entity.id
_entity.type
_entity.pdbx_description
1 polymer ?
#
loop_
_entity_poly.entity_id
_entity_poly.type
_entity_poly.pdbx_seq_one_letter_code
_entity_poly.pdbx_strand_id
1 'polypeptide(L)' 'MDANIGRYRVRMEHSGLVLTHPSGISFDLTTDETLELMDFLKVYRQTLINRERETNPKLERILIEEQED' A
#
# COMPACT_ATOMS: atom_id res chain seq x y z
N MET A 1 9.15 8.94 8.53
CA MET A 1 9.44 7.91 7.52
C MET A 1 8.56 8.12 6.29
N ASP A 2 9.18 8.18 5.15
CA ASP A 2 8.49 8.42 3.88
C ASP A 2 8.72 7.25 2.94
N ALA A 3 7.72 6.98 2.12
CA ALA A 3 7.82 5.94 1.11
C ALA A 3 7.15 6.42 -0.18
N ASN A 4 7.60 5.86 -1.30
CA ASN A 4 6.95 6.11 -2.59
C ASN A 4 6.22 4.84 -2.98
N ILE A 5 4.92 4.96 -3.18
CA ILE A 5 4.09 3.84 -3.60
C ILE A 5 3.47 4.21 -4.93
N GLY A 6 4.10 3.72 -6.01
CA GLY A 6 3.73 4.14 -7.34
C GLY A 6 3.92 5.63 -7.48
N ARG A 7 2.87 6.33 -7.84
CA ARG A 7 2.90 7.78 -8.00
C ARG A 7 2.62 8.54 -6.70
N TYR A 8 2.34 7.82 -5.62
CA TYR A 8 2.00 8.46 -4.36
C TYR A 8 3.19 8.51 -3.43
N ARG A 9 3.29 9.61 -2.69
CA ARG A 9 4.22 9.70 -1.58
C ARG A 9 3.44 9.44 -0.30
N VAL A 10 3.94 8.54 0.53
CA VAL A 10 3.27 8.16 1.76
C VAL A 10 4.18 8.47 2.93
N ARG A 11 3.63 9.14 3.92
CA ARG A 11 4.37 9.49 5.14
C ARG A 11 3.57 9.06 6.35
N MET A 12 4.25 8.45 7.32
CA MET A 12 3.63 8.13 8.59
C MET A 12 4.00 9.21 9.58
N GLU A 13 3.00 9.91 10.07
CA GLU A 13 3.19 10.95 11.08
C GLU A 13 2.56 10.52 12.40
N HIS A 14 2.80 11.31 13.43
CA HIS A 14 2.27 11.00 14.76
C HIS A 14 0.74 10.91 14.78
N SER A 15 0.10 11.72 13.96
CA SER A 15 -1.35 11.78 13.89
C SER A 15 -1.97 10.74 12.96
N GLY A 16 -1.14 10.04 12.16
CA GLY A 16 -1.62 9.04 11.22
C GLY A 16 -0.89 9.07 9.91
N LEU A 17 -1.56 8.62 8.86
CA LEU A 17 -0.98 8.48 7.54
C LEU A 17 -1.26 9.70 6.68
N VAL A 18 -0.27 10.15 5.93
CA VAL A 18 -0.44 11.21 4.94
C VAL A 18 -0.10 10.64 3.57
N LEU A 19 -1.00 10.84 2.63
CA LEU A 19 -0.87 10.34 1.27
C LEU A 19 -0.91 11.53 0.31
N THR A 20 0.15 11.70 -0.49
CA THR A 20 0.26 12.84 -1.40
C THR A 20 0.33 12.37 -2.83
N HIS A 21 -0.51 12.95 -3.68
CA HIS A 21 -0.52 12.70 -5.11
C HIS A 21 0.36 13.74 -5.81
N PRO A 22 0.98 13.41 -6.96
CA PRO A 22 1.82 14.36 -7.70
C PRO A 22 1.11 15.66 -8.10
N SER A 23 -0.22 15.63 -8.21
CA SER A 23 -1.00 16.83 -8.52
C SER A 23 -0.99 17.85 -7.38
N GLY A 24 -0.48 17.48 -6.22
CA GLY A 24 -0.45 18.35 -5.05
C GLY A 24 -1.56 18.09 -4.06
N ILE A 25 -2.48 17.20 -4.41
CA ILE A 25 -3.57 16.83 -3.49
C ILE A 25 -3.03 15.89 -2.44
N SER A 26 -3.38 16.17 -1.18
CA SER A 26 -2.98 15.32 -0.06
C SER A 26 -4.21 14.89 0.72
N PHE A 27 -4.14 13.67 1.23
CA PHE A 27 -5.15 13.12 2.11
C PHE A 27 -4.47 12.66 3.38
N ASP A 28 -5.13 12.84 4.50
CA ASP A 28 -4.61 12.35 5.76
C ASP A 28 -5.66 11.50 6.47
N LEU A 29 -5.17 10.47 7.13
CA LEU A 29 -6.01 9.57 7.91
C LEU A 29 -5.53 9.60 9.35
N THR A 30 -6.46 9.60 10.28
CA THR A 30 -6.10 9.48 11.69
C THR A 30 -5.50 8.11 11.95
N THR A 31 -4.96 7.92 13.15
CA THR A 31 -4.39 6.63 13.54
C THR A 31 -5.44 5.53 13.42
N ASP A 32 -6.65 5.78 13.93
CA ASP A 32 -7.73 4.80 13.87
C ASP A 32 -8.13 4.48 12.42
N GLU A 33 -8.24 5.52 11.60
CA GLU A 33 -8.59 5.34 10.20
C GLU A 33 -7.51 4.56 9.47
N THR A 34 -6.25 4.81 9.80
CA THR A 34 -5.13 4.10 9.20
C THR A 34 -5.18 2.62 9.53
N LEU A 35 -5.47 2.29 10.79
CA LEU A 35 -5.58 0.90 11.22
C LEU A 35 -6.75 0.20 10.53
N GLU A 36 -7.87 0.88 10.39
CA GLU A 36 -9.03 0.31 9.71
C GLU A 36 -8.72 0.05 8.23
N LEU A 37 -8.03 0.97 7.58
CA LEU A 37 -7.63 0.78 6.20
C LEU A 37 -6.69 -0.43 6.08
N MET A 38 -5.76 -0.56 7.00
CA MET A 38 -4.83 -1.69 6.99
C MET A 38 -5.58 -3.01 7.12
N ASP A 39 -6.53 -3.08 8.04
CA ASP A 39 -7.33 -4.28 8.26
C ASP A 39 -8.14 -4.64 7.02
N PHE A 40 -8.76 -3.63 6.41
CA PHE A 40 -9.52 -3.81 5.18
C PHE A 40 -8.64 -4.38 4.06
N LEU A 41 -7.48 -3.79 3.87
CA LEU A 41 -6.58 -4.22 2.81
C LEU A 41 -6.03 -5.62 3.03
N LYS A 42 -5.83 -6.01 4.30
CA LYS A 42 -5.36 -7.36 4.62
C LYS A 42 -6.32 -8.44 4.11
N VAL A 43 -7.60 -8.15 4.18
CA VAL A 43 -8.63 -9.10 3.71
C VAL A 43 -8.46 -9.37 2.21
N TYR A 44 -8.03 -8.37 1.45
CA TYR A 44 -7.90 -8.48 0.01
C TYR A 44 -6.47 -8.72 -0.47
N ARG A 45 -5.56 -8.95 0.46
CA ARG A 45 -4.14 -9.09 0.10
C ARG A 45 -3.92 -10.16 -0.97
N GLN A 46 -4.49 -11.35 -0.76
CA GLN A 46 -4.29 -12.44 -1.71
C GLN A 46 -4.93 -12.15 -3.06
N THR A 47 -6.09 -11.52 -3.04
CA THR A 47 -6.77 -11.13 -4.27
C THR A 47 -5.92 -10.17 -5.08
N LEU A 48 -5.33 -9.17 -4.41
CA LEU A 48 -4.49 -8.19 -5.06
C LEU A 48 -3.23 -8.84 -5.63
N ILE A 49 -2.62 -9.74 -4.89
CA ILE A 49 -1.45 -10.47 -5.34
C ILE A 49 -1.77 -11.28 -6.60
N ASN A 50 -2.90 -11.95 -6.59
CA ASN A 50 -3.31 -12.77 -7.73
C ASN A 50 -3.55 -11.92 -8.98
N ARG A 51 -4.17 -10.75 -8.81
CA ARG A 51 -4.38 -9.84 -9.93
C ARG A 51 -3.07 -9.35 -10.51
N GLU A 52 -2.11 -9.04 -9.66
CA GLU A 52 -0.80 -8.60 -10.09
C GLU A 52 -0.10 -9.68 -10.90
N ARG A 53 -0.20 -10.93 -10.47
CA ARG A 53 0.39 -12.06 -11.21
C ARG A 53 -0.22 -12.22 -12.59
N GLU A 54 -1.53 -12.00 -12.72
CA GLU A 54 -2.21 -12.10 -13.99
C GLU A 54 -1.76 -11.03 -14.98
N THR A 55 -1.53 -9.83 -14.48
CA THR A 55 -1.16 -8.70 -15.34
C THR A 55 0.34 -8.55 -15.51
N ASN A 56 1.13 -9.06 -14.57
CA ASN A 56 2.58 -8.94 -14.59
C ASN A 56 3.24 -10.24 -14.15
N PRO A 57 3.36 -11.20 -15.06
CA PRO A 57 3.96 -12.50 -14.70
C PRO A 57 5.35 -12.40 -14.10
N LYS A 58 6.10 -11.37 -14.46
CA LYS A 58 7.46 -11.19 -13.92
C LYS A 58 7.46 -10.89 -12.43
N LEU A 59 6.41 -10.25 -11.93
CA LEU A 59 6.30 -9.94 -10.52
C LEU A 59 5.94 -11.15 -9.68
N GLU A 60 5.42 -12.18 -10.31
CA GLU A 60 5.06 -13.40 -9.60
C GLU A 60 6.23 -13.95 -8.80
N ARG A 61 7.40 -13.96 -9.41
CA ARG A 61 8.59 -14.47 -8.75
C ARG A 61 8.96 -13.64 -7.53
N ILE A 62 8.85 -12.34 -7.66
CA ILE A 62 9.16 -11.42 -6.57
C ILE A 62 8.20 -11.60 -5.41
N LEU A 63 6.90 -11.73 -5.73
CA LEU A 63 5.88 -11.91 -4.73
C LEU A 63 6.05 -13.22 -3.96
N ILE A 64 6.49 -14.26 -4.66
CA ILE A 64 6.76 -15.55 -4.00
C ILE A 64 7.88 -15.42 -2.99
N GLU A 65 8.93 -14.69 -3.34
CA GLU A 65 10.04 -14.45 -2.43
C GLU A 65 9.59 -13.71 -1.18
N GLU A 66 8.73 -12.72 -1.34
CA GLU A 66 8.21 -11.97 -0.22
C GLU A 66 7.37 -12.84 0.71
N GLN A 67 6.65 -13.77 0.16
CA GLN A 67 5.80 -14.66 0.94
C GLN A 67 6.59 -15.63 1.79
N GLU A 68 7.80 -15.90 1.42
CA GLU A 68 8.67 -16.78 2.18
C GLU A 68 9.20 -16.11 3.44
N ASP A 69 9.20 -14.81 3.46
CA ASP A 69 9.62 -14.04 4.62
C ASP A 69 8.57 -14.08 5.73
#